data_aa143061b6cd81ea342fca92b3db9e10
#
_entry.id   aa143061b6cd81ea342fca92b3db9e10
#
_cell.length_a   1.000
_cell.length_b   1.000
_cell.length_c   1.000
_cell.angle_alpha   90.00
_cell.angle_beta   90.00
_cell.angle_gamma   90.00
#
_symmetry.space_group_name_H-M   'P 1'
#
loop_
_entity.id
_entity.type
_entity.pdbx_description
1 polymer ?
#
loop_
_entity_poly.entity_id
_entity_poly.type
_entity_poly.pdbx_seq_one_letter_code
_entity_poly.pdbx_strand_id
1 'polypeptide(L)'
;TLQDQYDLLPVTLEFLPVGLDYHAGVYRMVSEQSTAYLLKVTSRPLYEARYTVPRYLNDQGITSVVAPLPTRSGGLWAKLGDWTAIVYPFIEGDSSFTGMTHEQWRELGSIFKQIHQVIVPAEWVESLRKETFDAAEYVRWIHTFEAKHLHSPHGGSVSQHAFRADWLAHQATIHTAVSSLEKLAGVLHERSGPYVICHADLHPANLIRDSHGHVFVIDWDDVMLAPKERDFIFVREAGAEAFWQAYGQPQVDWIALTYYRWERVVQDVIACAEDMFFKDDLGEETRADIAGLFHEIL
;
A
#
# COMPACT_ATOMS: atom_id res chain seq x y z
N THR A 1 29.20 -0.15 -0.44
CA THR A 1 28.70 1.00 -1.20
C THR A 1 27.75 0.52 -2.32
N LEU A 2 27.03 1.43 -2.98
CA LEU A 2 26.19 1.09 -4.15
C LEU A 2 27.05 0.51 -5.29
N GLN A 3 28.27 1.03 -5.45
CA GLN A 3 29.22 0.51 -6.43
C GLN A 3 29.58 -0.95 -6.13
N ASP A 4 29.85 -1.31 -4.89
CA ASP A 4 30.22 -2.68 -4.52
C ASP A 4 29.05 -3.66 -4.72
N GLN A 5 27.84 -3.23 -4.42
CA GLN A 5 26.66 -4.07 -4.42
C GLN A 5 25.96 -4.15 -5.78
N TYR A 6 25.88 -3.03 -6.52
CA TYR A 6 25.08 -2.93 -7.74
C TYR A 6 25.91 -2.59 -8.99
N ASP A 7 27.23 -2.37 -8.85
CA ASP A 7 28.09 -1.85 -9.89
C ASP A 7 27.62 -0.48 -10.44
N LEU A 8 26.98 0.31 -9.58
CA LEU A 8 26.46 1.62 -9.91
C LEU A 8 27.27 2.70 -9.19
N LEU A 9 27.86 3.59 -9.99
CA LEU A 9 28.54 4.79 -9.49
C LEU A 9 27.58 5.99 -9.67
N PRO A 10 27.00 6.52 -8.58
CA PRO A 10 26.10 7.66 -8.67
C PRO A 10 26.89 8.93 -8.96
N VAL A 11 26.45 9.68 -9.98
CA VAL A 11 26.91 11.04 -10.28
C VAL A 11 26.03 12.08 -9.59
N THR A 12 24.73 11.81 -9.54
CA THR A 12 23.77 12.63 -8.79
C THR A 12 22.91 11.78 -7.89
N LEU A 13 22.53 12.34 -6.76
CA LEU A 13 21.57 11.77 -5.81
C LEU A 13 20.67 12.90 -5.33
N GLU A 14 19.39 12.83 -5.69
CA GLU A 14 18.37 13.81 -5.37
C GLU A 14 17.31 13.18 -4.47
N PHE A 15 17.05 13.76 -3.30
CA PHE A 15 15.98 13.30 -2.43
C PHE A 15 14.62 13.62 -3.05
N LEU A 16 13.74 12.62 -3.10
CA LEU A 16 12.37 12.79 -3.55
C LEU A 16 11.45 12.81 -2.33
N PRO A 17 10.74 13.92 -2.07
CA PRO A 17 9.77 14.00 -0.96
C PRO A 17 8.46 13.30 -1.37
N VAL A 18 8.52 11.99 -1.64
CA VAL A 18 7.38 11.18 -2.08
C VAL A 18 7.09 10.08 -1.07
N GLY A 19 5.81 9.72 -0.97
CA GLY A 19 5.33 8.70 -0.03
C GLY A 19 5.15 9.24 1.40
N LEU A 20 4.44 8.45 2.20
CA LEU A 20 4.13 8.76 3.61
C LEU A 20 4.91 7.86 4.59
N ASP A 21 5.90 7.10 4.09
CA ASP A 21 6.70 6.20 4.92
C ASP A 21 7.85 6.92 5.60
N TYR A 22 7.68 7.30 6.85
CA TYR A 22 8.71 7.94 7.69
C TYR A 22 9.93 7.04 7.98
N HIS A 23 9.85 5.75 7.68
CA HIS A 23 10.95 4.79 7.84
C HIS A 23 11.74 4.61 6.54
N ALA A 24 11.41 5.32 5.48
CA ALA A 24 12.08 5.22 4.20
C ALA A 24 12.47 6.58 3.63
N GLY A 25 13.63 6.62 2.98
CA GLY A 25 14.06 7.73 2.13
C GLY A 25 14.08 7.25 0.68
N VAL A 26 13.52 8.05 -0.21
CA VAL A 26 13.47 7.77 -1.65
C VAL A 26 14.31 8.80 -2.39
N TYR A 27 15.17 8.33 -3.29
CA TYR A 27 16.11 9.18 -4.02
C TYR A 27 16.08 8.85 -5.51
N ARG A 28 16.11 9.87 -6.34
CA ARG A 28 16.47 9.75 -7.76
C ARG A 28 17.99 9.73 -7.86
N MET A 29 18.52 8.70 -8.46
CA MET A 29 19.95 8.52 -8.68
C MET A 29 20.24 8.46 -10.18
N VAL A 30 21.27 9.18 -10.63
CA VAL A 30 21.76 9.07 -12.02
C VAL A 30 23.16 8.50 -11.99
N SER A 31 23.40 7.45 -12.75
CA SER A 31 24.72 6.80 -12.89
C SER A 31 25.63 7.55 -13.87
N GLU A 32 26.91 7.17 -13.90
CA GLU A 32 27.89 7.68 -14.90
C GLU A 32 27.44 7.41 -16.34
N GLN A 33 26.65 6.35 -16.58
CA GLN A 33 26.10 6.03 -17.90
C GLN A 33 24.84 6.87 -18.22
N SER A 34 24.54 7.90 -17.44
CA SER A 34 23.35 8.75 -17.57
C SER A 34 22.02 7.99 -17.45
N THR A 35 22.02 6.82 -16.82
CA THR A 35 20.81 6.05 -16.54
C THR A 35 20.25 6.46 -15.18
N ALA A 36 18.94 6.73 -15.13
CA ALA A 36 18.25 7.07 -13.90
C ALA A 36 17.74 5.81 -13.18
N TYR A 37 17.86 5.82 -11.86
CA TYR A 37 17.39 4.78 -10.93
C TYR A 37 16.66 5.42 -9.78
N LEU A 38 15.78 4.65 -9.14
CA LEU A 38 15.20 4.99 -7.85
C LEU A 38 15.92 4.18 -6.77
N LEU A 39 16.47 4.86 -5.77
CA LEU A 39 17.04 4.25 -4.58
C LEU A 39 16.08 4.44 -3.41
N LYS A 40 15.55 3.34 -2.87
CA LYS A 40 14.79 3.32 -1.61
C LYS A 40 15.71 2.84 -0.50
N VAL A 41 15.79 3.60 0.60
CA VAL A 41 16.55 3.23 1.80
C VAL A 41 15.58 3.18 2.95
N THR A 42 15.48 2.05 3.65
CA THR A 42 14.48 1.86 4.72
C THR A 42 15.06 1.22 5.96
N SER A 43 14.57 1.65 7.13
CA SER A 43 14.84 1.03 8.43
C SER A 43 13.79 0.00 8.85
N ARG A 44 12.77 -0.23 8.04
CA ARG A 44 11.73 -1.23 8.34
C ARG A 44 12.32 -2.63 8.48
N PRO A 45 11.74 -3.49 9.32
CA PRO A 45 12.07 -4.90 9.36
C PRO A 45 11.98 -5.54 7.97
N LEU A 46 12.93 -6.40 7.65
CA LEU A 46 12.97 -7.07 6.36
C LEU A 46 11.78 -8.01 6.22
N TYR A 47 11.00 -7.77 5.18
CA TYR A 47 10.02 -8.70 4.65
C TYR A 47 10.38 -8.97 3.19
N GLU A 48 11.05 -10.07 2.94
CA GLU A 48 11.68 -10.37 1.63
C GLU A 48 10.69 -10.38 0.48
N ALA A 49 9.43 -10.75 0.74
CA ALA A 49 8.39 -10.80 -0.28
C ALA A 49 8.15 -9.46 -1.00
N ARG A 50 8.39 -8.33 -0.32
CA ARG A 50 8.33 -6.98 -0.93
C ARG A 50 9.21 -6.83 -2.15
N TYR A 51 10.27 -7.64 -2.23
CA TYR A 51 11.28 -7.56 -3.26
C TYR A 51 11.25 -8.78 -4.19
N THR A 52 11.05 -9.97 -3.62
CA THR A 52 11.07 -11.21 -4.37
C THR A 52 9.81 -11.40 -5.23
N VAL A 53 8.65 -10.97 -4.72
CA VAL A 53 7.39 -11.10 -5.48
C VAL A 53 7.38 -10.21 -6.72
N PRO A 54 7.60 -8.88 -6.65
CA PRO A 54 7.62 -8.06 -7.87
C PRO A 54 8.73 -8.50 -8.83
N ARG A 55 9.89 -8.98 -8.35
CA ARG A 55 10.93 -9.53 -9.21
C ARG A 55 10.43 -10.78 -9.94
N TYR A 56 9.82 -11.70 -9.24
CA TYR A 56 9.25 -12.90 -9.84
C TYR A 56 8.17 -12.57 -10.88
N LEU A 57 7.23 -11.69 -10.56
CA LEU A 57 6.18 -11.26 -11.48
C LEU A 57 6.76 -10.65 -12.77
N ASN A 58 7.77 -9.81 -12.61
CA ASN A 58 8.46 -9.21 -13.75
C ASN A 58 9.19 -10.27 -14.59
N ASP A 59 9.85 -11.26 -13.96
CA ASP A 59 10.51 -12.40 -14.63
C ASP A 59 9.50 -13.33 -15.34
N GLN A 60 8.23 -13.36 -14.89
CA GLN A 60 7.14 -14.03 -15.59
C GLN A 60 6.63 -13.23 -16.81
N GLY A 61 7.25 -12.09 -17.14
CA GLY A 61 6.88 -11.25 -18.27
C GLY A 61 5.87 -10.15 -17.98
N ILE A 62 5.48 -9.94 -16.73
CA ILE A 62 4.61 -8.83 -16.32
C ILE A 62 5.47 -7.58 -16.12
N THR A 63 5.96 -7.00 -17.21
CA THR A 63 6.94 -5.90 -17.20
C THR A 63 6.41 -4.59 -16.62
N SER A 64 5.10 -4.45 -16.52
CA SER A 64 4.42 -3.34 -15.81
C SER A 64 4.60 -3.39 -14.29
N VAL A 65 5.05 -4.50 -13.72
CA VAL A 65 5.45 -4.59 -12.32
C VAL A 65 6.87 -4.08 -12.17
N VAL A 66 7.04 -2.97 -11.46
CA VAL A 66 8.38 -2.40 -11.21
C VAL A 66 9.10 -3.23 -10.16
N ALA A 67 10.12 -3.93 -10.59
CA ALA A 67 10.88 -4.87 -9.77
C ALA A 67 12.24 -4.31 -9.36
N PRO A 68 12.77 -4.66 -8.17
CA PRO A 68 14.11 -4.27 -7.78
C PRO A 68 15.16 -4.88 -8.70
N LEU A 69 16.25 -4.14 -8.90
CA LEU A 69 17.41 -4.63 -9.63
C LEU A 69 18.20 -5.61 -8.75
N PRO A 70 18.74 -6.68 -9.34
CA PRO A 70 19.59 -7.59 -8.59
C PRO A 70 20.93 -6.93 -8.24
N THR A 71 21.43 -7.25 -7.06
CA THR A 71 22.84 -6.95 -6.69
C THR A 71 23.79 -7.82 -7.51
N ARG A 72 25.09 -7.52 -7.46
CA ARG A 72 26.16 -8.36 -8.09
C ARG A 72 26.17 -9.79 -7.59
N SER A 73 25.73 -10.02 -6.36
CA SER A 73 25.58 -11.36 -5.77
C SER A 73 24.26 -12.05 -6.07
N GLY A 74 23.36 -11.40 -6.81
CA GLY A 74 22.04 -11.91 -7.15
C GLY A 74 20.95 -11.65 -6.09
N GLY A 75 21.27 -10.96 -4.98
CA GLY A 75 20.28 -10.49 -4.00
C GLY A 75 19.47 -9.31 -4.56
N LEU A 76 18.36 -8.97 -3.91
CA LEU A 76 17.47 -7.87 -4.36
C LEU A 76 17.57 -6.62 -3.47
N TRP A 77 18.38 -6.66 -2.44
CA TRP A 77 18.66 -5.56 -1.52
C TRP A 77 20.10 -5.64 -1.00
N ALA A 78 20.59 -4.53 -0.48
CA ALA A 78 21.88 -4.45 0.19
C ALA A 78 21.72 -3.87 1.60
N LYS A 79 22.56 -4.31 2.54
CA LYS A 79 22.64 -3.71 3.88
C LYS A 79 23.57 -2.51 3.87
N LEU A 80 23.13 -1.41 4.48
CA LEU A 80 23.89 -0.19 4.75
C LEU A 80 23.81 0.12 6.26
N GLY A 81 24.60 -0.57 7.07
CA GLY A 81 24.45 -0.56 8.52
C GLY A 81 23.10 -1.16 8.94
N ASP A 82 22.32 -0.39 9.69
CA ASP A 82 20.97 -0.79 10.11
C ASP A 82 19.90 -0.60 9.03
N TRP A 83 20.26 0.02 7.90
CA TRP A 83 19.36 0.30 6.80
C TRP A 83 19.42 -0.77 5.72
N THR A 84 18.32 -0.89 4.99
CA THR A 84 18.22 -1.71 3.77
C THR A 84 18.11 -0.79 2.57
N ALA A 85 18.98 -0.97 1.58
CA ALA A 85 18.98 -0.22 0.34
C ALA A 85 18.50 -1.09 -0.82
N ILE A 86 17.59 -0.58 -1.61
CA ILE A 86 16.99 -1.24 -2.77
C ILE A 86 17.07 -0.29 -3.96
N VAL A 87 17.47 -0.81 -5.11
CA VAL A 87 17.54 -0.05 -6.35
C VAL A 87 16.48 -0.56 -7.32
N TYR A 88 15.71 0.37 -7.90
CA TYR A 88 14.71 0.10 -8.94
C TYR A 88 15.05 0.87 -10.21
N PRO A 89 14.55 0.47 -11.38
CA PRO A 89 14.52 1.36 -12.54
C PRO A 89 13.70 2.61 -12.20
N PHE A 90 14.18 3.77 -12.64
CA PHE A 90 13.41 5.00 -12.49
C PHE A 90 12.38 5.09 -13.62
N ILE A 91 11.10 5.18 -13.26
CA ILE A 91 10.03 5.36 -14.24
C ILE A 91 9.60 6.82 -14.18
N GLU A 92 9.73 7.52 -15.30
CA GLU A 92 9.21 8.89 -15.43
C GLU A 92 7.70 8.84 -15.70
N GLY A 93 6.92 9.51 -14.86
CA GLY A 93 5.47 9.52 -15.01
C GLY A 93 4.77 10.21 -13.85
N ASP A 94 3.46 10.19 -13.91
CA ASP A 94 2.56 10.78 -12.90
C ASP A 94 2.01 9.68 -11.98
N SER A 95 2.16 9.87 -10.67
CA SER A 95 1.58 9.03 -9.62
C SER A 95 0.55 9.79 -8.76
N SER A 96 0.02 10.90 -9.26
CA SER A 96 -1.01 11.66 -8.56
C SER A 96 -2.34 10.90 -8.46
N PHE A 97 -3.22 11.34 -7.56
CA PHE A 97 -4.57 10.79 -7.43
C PHE A 97 -5.54 11.24 -8.53
N THR A 98 -5.07 11.94 -9.58
CA THR A 98 -5.90 12.34 -10.71
C THR A 98 -6.44 11.15 -11.49
N GLY A 99 -7.62 11.30 -12.09
CA GLY A 99 -8.33 10.24 -12.79
C GLY A 99 -7.50 9.57 -13.89
N MET A 100 -7.61 8.27 -13.98
CA MET A 100 -7.02 7.47 -15.05
C MET A 100 -7.90 7.51 -16.31
N THR A 101 -7.28 7.42 -17.49
CA THR A 101 -8.03 7.26 -18.75
C THR A 101 -8.63 5.86 -18.87
N HIS A 102 -9.59 5.68 -19.79
CA HIS A 102 -10.16 4.36 -20.07
C HIS A 102 -9.12 3.33 -20.52
N GLU A 103 -8.13 3.77 -21.29
CA GLU A 103 -7.02 2.93 -21.74
C GLU A 103 -6.15 2.47 -20.57
N GLN A 104 -5.83 3.36 -19.63
CA GLN A 104 -5.06 3.05 -18.43
C GLN A 104 -5.82 2.09 -17.50
N TRP A 105 -7.14 2.27 -17.34
CA TRP A 105 -7.98 1.31 -16.61
C TRP A 105 -8.00 -0.07 -17.28
N ARG A 106 -8.06 -0.11 -18.62
CA ARG A 106 -8.00 -1.35 -19.38
C ARG A 106 -6.65 -2.05 -19.21
N GLU A 107 -5.55 -1.30 -19.30
CA GLU A 107 -4.21 -1.82 -19.07
C GLU A 107 -4.07 -2.37 -17.66
N LEU A 108 -4.48 -1.63 -16.63
CA LEU A 108 -4.47 -2.06 -15.24
C LEU A 108 -5.26 -3.37 -15.04
N GLY A 109 -6.44 -3.48 -15.64
CA GLY A 109 -7.24 -4.72 -15.61
C GLY A 109 -6.50 -5.92 -16.19
N SER A 110 -5.78 -5.71 -17.30
CA SER A 110 -4.95 -6.75 -17.93
C SER A 110 -3.75 -7.14 -17.05
N ILE A 111 -3.08 -6.16 -16.43
CA ILE A 111 -1.96 -6.38 -15.52
C ILE A 111 -2.41 -7.24 -14.32
N PHE A 112 -3.50 -6.84 -13.64
CA PHE A 112 -3.98 -7.57 -12.45
C PHE A 112 -4.56 -8.94 -12.80
N LYS A 113 -5.13 -9.12 -13.98
CA LYS A 113 -5.48 -10.46 -14.48
C LYS A 113 -4.25 -11.36 -14.55
N GLN A 114 -3.15 -10.86 -15.11
CA GLN A 114 -1.91 -11.64 -15.23
C GLN A 114 -1.35 -11.95 -13.84
N ILE A 115 -1.26 -10.96 -12.94
CA ILE A 115 -0.77 -11.13 -11.56
C ILE A 115 -1.57 -12.23 -10.84
N HIS A 116 -2.90 -12.15 -10.86
CA HIS A 116 -3.76 -13.10 -10.16
C HIS A 116 -3.80 -14.50 -10.80
N GLN A 117 -3.27 -14.66 -12.01
CA GLN A 117 -3.16 -15.95 -12.70
C GLN A 117 -1.79 -16.60 -12.56
N VAL A 118 -0.81 -15.89 -12.00
CA VAL A 118 0.53 -16.45 -11.78
C VAL A 118 0.44 -17.61 -10.78
N ILE A 119 1.15 -18.68 -11.09
CA ILE A 119 1.27 -19.82 -10.17
C ILE A 119 2.17 -19.40 -9.00
N VAL A 120 1.62 -19.48 -7.80
CA VAL A 120 2.39 -19.22 -6.58
C VAL A 120 3.39 -20.34 -6.37
N PRO A 121 4.70 -20.06 -6.27
CA PRO A 121 5.69 -21.08 -5.93
C PRO A 121 5.36 -21.76 -4.60
N ALA A 122 5.52 -23.08 -4.53
CA ALA A 122 5.14 -23.85 -3.35
C ALA A 122 5.87 -23.39 -2.08
N GLU A 123 7.13 -22.98 -2.20
CA GLU A 123 7.96 -22.45 -1.12
C GLU A 123 7.44 -21.10 -0.58
N TRP A 124 6.63 -20.38 -1.35
CA TRP A 124 6.07 -19.09 -0.92
C TRP A 124 4.77 -19.25 -0.14
N VAL A 125 4.11 -20.39 -0.26
CA VAL A 125 2.83 -20.62 0.43
C VAL A 125 2.97 -20.49 1.95
N GLU A 126 4.16 -20.81 2.50
CA GLU A 126 4.42 -20.69 3.94
C GLU A 126 5.11 -19.37 4.33
N SER A 127 5.80 -18.70 3.40
CA SER A 127 6.58 -17.49 3.68
C SER A 127 5.83 -16.19 3.42
N LEU A 128 4.83 -16.20 2.53
CA LEU A 128 4.00 -15.04 2.28
C LEU A 128 2.97 -14.85 3.40
N ARG A 129 2.73 -13.59 3.76
CA ARG A 129 1.57 -13.24 4.58
C ARG A 129 0.30 -13.78 3.91
N LYS A 130 -0.61 -14.28 4.70
CA LYS A 130 -1.91 -14.76 4.23
C LYS A 130 -3.03 -13.98 4.89
N GLU A 131 -4.06 -13.73 4.12
CA GLU A 131 -5.32 -13.20 4.66
C GLU A 131 -5.92 -14.19 5.66
N THR A 132 -6.26 -13.69 6.82
CA THR A 132 -6.86 -14.48 7.90
C THR A 132 -8.28 -14.04 8.24
N PHE A 133 -8.72 -12.91 7.72
CA PHE A 133 -10.00 -12.28 8.06
C PHE A 133 -10.16 -12.08 9.58
N ASP A 134 -9.11 -11.58 10.24
CA ASP A 134 -9.13 -11.30 11.68
C ASP A 134 -9.27 -9.79 11.95
N ALA A 135 -10.45 -9.38 12.40
CA ALA A 135 -10.73 -8.00 12.78
C ALA A 135 -10.39 -7.67 14.24
N ALA A 136 -9.97 -8.66 15.04
CA ALA A 136 -9.84 -8.50 16.50
C ALA A 136 -8.77 -7.45 16.89
N GLU A 137 -7.74 -7.26 16.10
CA GLU A 137 -6.71 -6.26 16.35
C GLU A 137 -7.28 -4.84 16.20
N TYR A 138 -8.04 -4.57 15.14
CA TYR A 138 -8.69 -3.28 14.91
C TYR A 138 -9.69 -2.94 16.03
N VAL A 139 -10.48 -3.92 16.42
CA VAL A 139 -11.45 -3.77 17.54
C VAL A 139 -10.74 -3.40 18.83
N ARG A 140 -9.68 -4.13 19.20
CA ARG A 140 -8.89 -3.86 20.40
C ARG A 140 -8.24 -2.48 20.36
N TRP A 141 -7.73 -2.10 19.19
CA TRP A 141 -7.08 -0.81 18.99
C TRP A 141 -8.08 0.34 19.23
N ILE A 142 -9.23 0.32 18.55
CA ILE A 142 -10.29 1.34 18.68
C ILE A 142 -10.73 1.48 20.13
N HIS A 143 -11.08 0.38 20.81
CA HIS A 143 -11.49 0.44 22.20
C HIS A 143 -10.40 0.97 23.13
N THR A 144 -9.15 0.60 22.90
CA THR A 144 -8.00 1.06 23.70
C THR A 144 -7.76 2.56 23.49
N PHE A 145 -7.83 3.01 22.24
CA PHE A 145 -7.71 4.43 21.90
C PHE A 145 -8.81 5.26 22.57
N GLU A 146 -10.05 4.85 22.43
CA GLU A 146 -11.20 5.53 23.02
C GLU A 146 -11.07 5.63 24.54
N ALA A 147 -10.75 4.53 25.20
CA ALA A 147 -10.61 4.52 26.67
C ALA A 147 -9.47 5.43 27.17
N LYS A 148 -8.37 5.53 26.43
CA LYS A 148 -7.19 6.29 26.87
C LYS A 148 -7.20 7.75 26.46
N HIS A 149 -7.73 8.06 25.27
CA HIS A 149 -7.50 9.35 24.61
C HIS A 149 -8.76 10.23 24.51
N LEU A 150 -9.97 9.65 24.45
CA LEU A 150 -11.17 10.47 24.26
C LEU A 150 -11.63 11.18 25.54
N HIS A 151 -11.46 10.56 26.69
CA HIS A 151 -11.97 11.06 27.97
C HIS A 151 -10.90 11.76 28.83
N SER A 152 -9.72 12.02 28.29
CA SER A 152 -8.66 12.73 29.01
C SER A 152 -8.91 14.25 28.94
N PRO A 153 -9.29 14.90 30.05
CA PRO A 153 -9.66 16.33 30.06
C PRO A 153 -8.46 17.26 29.99
N HIS A 154 -7.25 16.77 30.18
CA HIS A 154 -6.04 17.57 30.30
C HIS A 154 -4.93 17.09 29.35
N GLY A 155 -4.43 18.04 28.54
CA GLY A 155 -3.30 17.84 27.63
C GLY A 155 -3.70 17.58 26.18
N GLY A 156 -2.91 18.15 25.28
CA GLY A 156 -3.04 18.03 23.83
C GLY A 156 -3.06 19.40 23.13
N SER A 157 -2.72 19.39 21.84
CA SER A 157 -2.79 20.57 20.97
C SER A 157 -4.25 20.94 20.65
N VAL A 158 -4.43 22.09 20.01
CA VAL A 158 -5.76 22.54 19.53
C VAL A 158 -6.33 21.51 18.54
N SER A 159 -5.50 21.01 17.64
CA SER A 159 -5.88 20.00 16.65
C SER A 159 -6.29 18.68 17.30
N GLN A 160 -5.60 18.24 18.36
CA GLN A 160 -5.97 17.03 19.09
C GLN A 160 -7.32 17.17 19.81
N HIS A 161 -7.64 18.36 20.32
CA HIS A 161 -8.95 18.61 20.92
C HIS A 161 -10.07 18.60 19.87
N ALA A 162 -9.83 19.23 18.72
CA ALA A 162 -10.79 19.22 17.60
C ALA A 162 -11.03 17.78 17.12
N PHE A 163 -9.97 16.99 16.93
CA PHE A 163 -10.04 15.59 16.50
C PHE A 163 -10.85 14.72 17.49
N ARG A 164 -10.64 14.90 18.81
CA ARG A 164 -11.45 14.20 19.83
C ARG A 164 -12.94 14.52 19.72
N ALA A 165 -13.26 15.80 19.51
CA ALA A 165 -14.66 16.23 19.35
C ALA A 165 -15.29 15.62 18.09
N ASP A 166 -14.55 15.58 17.01
CA ASP A 166 -14.98 15.00 15.74
C ASP A 166 -15.13 13.47 15.84
N TRP A 167 -14.17 12.78 16.48
CA TRP A 167 -14.30 11.36 16.80
C TRP A 167 -15.57 11.04 17.58
N LEU A 168 -15.83 11.80 18.66
CA LEU A 168 -17.04 11.60 19.47
C LEU A 168 -18.32 11.85 18.68
N ALA A 169 -18.32 12.83 17.79
CA ALA A 169 -19.46 13.10 16.91
C ALA A 169 -19.73 11.92 15.93
N HIS A 170 -18.67 11.22 15.49
CA HIS A 170 -18.76 10.11 14.54
C HIS A 170 -18.62 8.73 15.22
N GLN A 171 -18.56 8.64 16.55
CA GLN A 171 -18.31 7.39 17.27
C GLN A 171 -19.28 6.25 16.86
N ALA A 172 -20.56 6.58 16.68
CA ALA A 172 -21.55 5.59 16.26
C ALA A 172 -21.26 5.04 14.84
N THR A 173 -20.76 5.87 13.93
CA THR A 173 -20.34 5.47 12.58
C THR A 173 -19.13 4.56 12.64
N ILE A 174 -18.11 4.94 13.42
CA ILE A 174 -16.89 4.14 13.64
C ILE A 174 -17.24 2.76 14.21
N HIS A 175 -18.07 2.71 15.24
CA HIS A 175 -18.51 1.44 15.84
C HIS A 175 -19.34 0.59 14.87
N THR A 176 -20.12 1.23 13.98
CA THR A 176 -20.85 0.52 12.93
C THR A 176 -19.89 -0.08 11.90
N ALA A 177 -18.85 0.66 11.50
CA ALA A 177 -17.81 0.17 10.59
C ALA A 177 -17.09 -1.04 11.18
N VAL A 178 -16.61 -0.92 12.43
CA VAL A 178 -15.92 -2.00 13.15
C VAL A 178 -16.81 -3.23 13.31
N SER A 179 -18.06 -3.05 13.75
CA SER A 179 -19.02 -4.16 13.92
C SER A 179 -19.39 -4.84 12.59
N SER A 180 -19.41 -4.06 11.48
CA SER A 180 -19.63 -4.61 10.14
C SER A 180 -18.43 -5.44 9.70
N LEU A 181 -17.23 -4.93 9.96
CA LEU A 181 -15.98 -5.65 9.67
C LEU A 181 -15.90 -6.99 10.43
N GLU A 182 -16.20 -6.99 11.76
CA GLU A 182 -16.22 -8.22 12.56
C GLU A 182 -17.21 -9.27 12.03
N LYS A 183 -18.43 -8.83 11.67
CA LYS A 183 -19.46 -9.74 11.14
C LYS A 183 -19.02 -10.37 9.82
N LEU A 184 -18.44 -9.57 8.92
CA LEU A 184 -17.95 -10.06 7.63
C LEU A 184 -16.72 -10.96 7.81
N ALA A 185 -15.81 -10.60 8.73
CA ALA A 185 -14.68 -11.43 9.12
C ALA A 185 -15.13 -12.83 9.55
N GLY A 186 -16.11 -12.92 10.46
CA GLY A 186 -16.66 -14.19 10.92
C GLY A 186 -17.24 -15.05 9.78
N VAL A 187 -17.90 -14.41 8.79
CA VAL A 187 -18.42 -15.13 7.63
C VAL A 187 -17.29 -15.64 6.71
N LEU A 188 -16.24 -14.84 6.53
CA LEU A 188 -15.15 -15.15 5.60
C LEU A 188 -14.12 -16.11 6.20
N HIS A 189 -13.89 -16.05 7.51
CA HIS A 189 -12.96 -16.93 8.21
C HIS A 189 -13.29 -18.44 8.03
N GLU A 190 -14.58 -18.76 7.92
CA GLU A 190 -15.05 -20.13 7.70
C GLU A 190 -14.98 -20.57 6.24
N ARG A 191 -14.62 -19.67 5.32
CA ARG A 191 -14.56 -19.96 3.88
C ARG A 191 -13.15 -20.30 3.46
N SER A 192 -12.99 -21.36 2.70
CA SER A 192 -11.78 -21.65 1.94
C SER A 192 -11.99 -21.19 0.51
N GLY A 193 -11.20 -20.23 0.06
CA GLY A 193 -11.21 -19.76 -1.33
C GLY A 193 -9.83 -19.86 -1.97
N PRO A 194 -9.73 -19.73 -3.28
CA PRO A 194 -8.44 -19.62 -3.93
C PRO A 194 -7.79 -18.29 -3.53
N TYR A 195 -6.60 -18.37 -2.95
CA TYR A 195 -5.77 -17.20 -2.70
C TYR A 195 -4.82 -16.99 -3.87
N VAL A 196 -4.62 -15.73 -4.23
CA VAL A 196 -3.72 -15.28 -5.28
C VAL A 196 -2.69 -14.31 -4.69
N ILE A 197 -1.64 -14.00 -5.44
CA ILE A 197 -0.75 -12.89 -5.08
C ILE A 197 -1.54 -11.60 -5.23
N CYS A 198 -1.71 -10.86 -4.14
CA CYS A 198 -2.32 -9.54 -4.13
C CYS A 198 -1.27 -8.48 -3.80
N HIS A 199 -1.37 -7.33 -4.45
CA HIS A 199 -0.63 -6.12 -4.10
C HIS A 199 -1.01 -5.64 -2.69
N ALA A 200 -2.29 -5.73 -2.39
CA ALA A 200 -2.96 -5.47 -1.11
C ALA A 200 -3.07 -3.99 -0.69
N ASP A 201 -2.40 -3.08 -1.38
CA ASP A 201 -2.54 -1.63 -1.21
C ASP A 201 -2.60 -0.91 -2.58
N LEU A 202 -3.44 -1.42 -3.48
CA LEU A 202 -3.61 -0.83 -4.80
C LEU A 202 -4.43 0.46 -4.72
N HIS A 203 -3.78 1.59 -4.94
CA HIS A 203 -4.40 2.91 -5.08
C HIS A 203 -3.64 3.75 -6.13
N PRO A 204 -4.21 4.87 -6.63
CA PRO A 204 -3.59 5.63 -7.72
C PRO A 204 -2.15 6.09 -7.48
N ALA A 205 -1.75 6.40 -6.24
CA ALA A 205 -0.38 6.80 -5.93
C ALA A 205 0.63 5.63 -6.02
N ASN A 206 0.17 4.37 -6.03
CA ASN A 206 0.99 3.20 -6.27
C ASN A 206 1.01 2.78 -7.76
N LEU A 207 0.56 3.67 -8.63
CA LEU A 207 0.57 3.52 -10.09
C LEU A 207 1.32 4.68 -10.72
N ILE A 208 2.37 4.39 -11.51
CA ILE A 208 3.02 5.40 -12.34
C ILE A 208 2.44 5.32 -13.75
N ARG A 209 1.99 6.44 -14.27
CA ARG A 209 1.48 6.57 -15.64
C ARG A 209 2.49 7.37 -16.46
N ASP A 210 3.14 6.72 -17.41
CA ASP A 210 4.12 7.37 -18.23
C ASP A 210 3.49 8.28 -19.31
N SER A 211 4.33 9.02 -20.03
CA SER A 211 3.90 9.93 -21.10
C SER A 211 3.31 9.20 -22.33
N HIS A 212 3.48 7.89 -22.43
CA HIS A 212 2.94 7.05 -23.50
C HIS A 212 1.60 6.41 -23.11
N GLY A 213 1.16 6.62 -21.85
CA GLY A 213 -0.09 6.11 -21.30
C GLY A 213 0.03 4.74 -20.64
N HIS A 214 1.25 4.16 -20.56
CA HIS A 214 1.45 2.89 -19.86
C HIS A 214 1.33 3.05 -18.35
N VAL A 215 0.86 1.97 -17.70
CA VAL A 215 0.69 1.90 -16.26
C VAL A 215 1.70 0.95 -15.65
N PHE A 216 2.42 1.44 -14.65
CA PHE A 216 3.38 0.66 -13.88
C PHE A 216 2.91 0.56 -12.43
N VAL A 217 3.02 -0.65 -11.86
CA VAL A 217 2.63 -0.95 -10.47
C VAL A 217 3.87 -0.93 -9.59
N ILE A 218 3.84 -0.09 -8.56
CA ILE A 218 4.94 0.12 -7.61
C ILE A 218 4.49 -0.14 -6.18
N ASP A 219 5.43 -0.16 -5.25
CA ASP A 219 5.21 -0.25 -3.79
C ASP A 219 4.48 -1.52 -3.32
N TRP A 220 5.19 -2.62 -3.36
CA TRP A 220 4.74 -3.96 -2.97
C TRP A 220 4.93 -4.25 -1.47
N ASP A 221 4.91 -3.22 -0.63
CA ASP A 221 5.22 -3.35 0.80
C ASP A 221 4.21 -4.23 1.56
N ASP A 222 2.97 -4.30 1.09
CA ASP A 222 1.87 -5.06 1.70
C ASP A 222 1.52 -6.35 0.97
N VAL A 223 2.36 -6.77 0.02
CA VAL A 223 2.13 -7.99 -0.76
C VAL A 223 1.80 -9.19 0.12
N MET A 224 0.76 -9.94 -0.27
CA MET A 224 0.28 -11.09 0.46
C MET A 224 -0.49 -12.09 -0.42
N LEU A 225 -0.83 -13.24 0.15
CA LEU A 225 -1.81 -14.16 -0.42
C LEU A 225 -3.20 -13.84 0.13
N ALA A 226 -4.13 -13.49 -0.74
CA ALA A 226 -5.50 -13.16 -0.38
C ALA A 226 -6.47 -13.49 -1.53
N PRO A 227 -7.78 -13.46 -1.30
CA PRO A 227 -8.76 -13.37 -2.39
C PRO A 227 -8.48 -12.14 -3.27
N LYS A 228 -8.62 -12.32 -4.59
CA LYS A 228 -8.37 -11.25 -5.59
C LYS A 228 -9.14 -9.96 -5.34
N GLU A 229 -10.24 -10.03 -4.62
CA GLU A 229 -11.09 -8.92 -4.23
C GLU A 229 -10.35 -7.86 -3.41
N ARG A 230 -9.23 -8.23 -2.76
CA ARG A 230 -8.39 -7.28 -2.03
C ARG A 230 -7.84 -6.18 -2.93
N ASP A 231 -7.47 -6.51 -4.16
CA ASP A 231 -6.94 -5.55 -5.13
C ASP A 231 -8.05 -4.81 -5.90
N PHE A 232 -9.32 -5.06 -5.60
CA PHE A 232 -10.44 -4.43 -6.29
C PHE A 232 -11.07 -3.26 -5.52
N ILE A 233 -10.58 -2.94 -4.32
CA ILE A 233 -11.19 -1.91 -3.47
C ILE A 233 -11.31 -0.55 -4.16
N PHE A 234 -10.34 -0.16 -4.96
CA PHE A 234 -10.29 1.12 -5.67
C PHE A 234 -10.90 1.08 -7.08
N VAL A 235 -11.37 -0.07 -7.54
CA VAL A 235 -12.03 -0.21 -8.85
C VAL A 235 -13.50 0.22 -8.74
N ARG A 236 -13.76 1.52 -8.62
CA ARG A 236 -15.09 2.09 -8.35
C ARG A 236 -15.53 3.17 -9.33
N GLU A 237 -14.64 3.79 -10.09
CA GLU A 237 -14.86 5.01 -10.84
C GLU A 237 -15.34 4.75 -12.27
N ALA A 238 -15.56 5.82 -13.05
CA ALA A 238 -16.05 5.78 -14.43
C ALA A 238 -15.21 4.90 -15.38
N GLY A 239 -13.95 4.59 -15.01
CA GLY A 239 -13.08 3.66 -15.74
C GLY A 239 -13.22 2.20 -15.35
N ALA A 240 -13.94 1.89 -14.26
CA ALA A 240 -14.06 0.53 -13.73
C ALA A 240 -14.58 -0.48 -14.77
N GLU A 241 -15.47 -0.07 -15.66
CA GLU A 241 -15.96 -0.95 -16.73
C GLU A 241 -14.82 -1.41 -17.64
N ALA A 242 -13.91 -0.51 -18.02
CA ALA A 242 -12.77 -0.85 -18.87
C ALA A 242 -11.80 -1.82 -18.15
N PHE A 243 -11.60 -1.62 -16.83
CA PHE A 243 -10.85 -2.56 -16.00
C PHE A 243 -11.49 -3.96 -16.01
N TRP A 244 -12.81 -4.05 -15.73
CA TRP A 244 -13.52 -5.33 -15.65
C TRP A 244 -13.53 -6.06 -17.00
N GLN A 245 -13.70 -5.34 -18.09
CA GLN A 245 -13.64 -5.93 -19.44
C GLN A 245 -12.28 -6.57 -19.72
N ALA A 246 -11.19 -5.87 -19.40
CA ALA A 246 -9.83 -6.36 -19.62
C ALA A 246 -9.43 -7.45 -18.63
N TYR A 247 -9.82 -7.34 -17.38
CA TYR A 247 -9.62 -8.40 -16.38
C TYR A 247 -10.38 -9.69 -16.76
N GLY A 248 -11.47 -9.60 -17.53
CA GLY A 248 -12.25 -10.74 -18.03
C GLY A 248 -13.55 -10.96 -17.26
N GLN A 249 -14.15 -9.91 -16.71
CA GLN A 249 -15.43 -9.93 -16.00
C GLN A 249 -15.51 -11.06 -14.95
N PRO A 250 -14.66 -11.02 -13.90
CA PRO A 250 -14.59 -12.09 -12.92
C PRO A 250 -15.87 -12.19 -12.12
N GLN A 251 -16.18 -13.40 -11.66
CA GLN A 251 -17.15 -13.52 -10.58
C GLN A 251 -16.53 -12.91 -9.30
N VAL A 252 -17.09 -11.81 -8.83
CA VAL A 252 -16.65 -11.09 -7.65
C VAL A 252 -17.35 -11.64 -6.41
N ASP A 253 -16.60 -12.01 -5.37
CA ASP A 253 -17.16 -12.24 -4.03
C ASP A 253 -17.44 -10.90 -3.36
N TRP A 254 -18.70 -10.46 -3.44
CA TRP A 254 -19.12 -9.18 -2.87
C TRP A 254 -18.99 -9.12 -1.35
N ILE A 255 -18.99 -10.25 -0.65
CA ILE A 255 -18.79 -10.29 0.79
C ILE A 255 -17.31 -9.98 1.10
N ALA A 256 -16.38 -10.62 0.38
CA ALA A 256 -14.95 -10.33 0.52
C ALA A 256 -14.62 -8.88 0.12
N LEU A 257 -15.15 -8.40 -1.01
CA LEU A 257 -14.92 -7.02 -1.43
C LEU A 257 -15.48 -6.00 -0.42
N THR A 258 -16.64 -6.29 0.17
CA THR A 258 -17.23 -5.42 1.19
C THR A 258 -16.42 -5.44 2.46
N TYR A 259 -15.90 -6.61 2.87
CA TYR A 259 -14.96 -6.72 3.99
C TYR A 259 -13.75 -5.81 3.80
N TYR A 260 -13.05 -5.91 2.67
CA TYR A 260 -11.86 -5.10 2.39
C TYR A 260 -12.15 -3.60 2.34
N ARG A 261 -13.32 -3.21 1.87
CA ARG A 261 -13.74 -1.79 1.90
C ARG A 261 -13.95 -1.28 3.32
N TRP A 262 -14.56 -2.07 4.19
CA TRP A 262 -14.69 -1.72 5.61
C TRP A 262 -13.34 -1.77 6.34
N GLU A 263 -12.52 -2.76 6.04
CA GLU A 263 -11.17 -2.84 6.59
C GLU A 263 -10.36 -1.59 6.26
N ARG A 264 -10.41 -1.11 5.02
CA ARG A 264 -9.74 0.12 4.61
C ARG A 264 -10.25 1.34 5.37
N VAL A 265 -11.56 1.50 5.52
CA VAL A 265 -12.14 2.60 6.32
C VAL A 265 -11.61 2.55 7.76
N VAL A 266 -11.61 1.37 8.38
CA VAL A 266 -11.12 1.21 9.77
C VAL A 266 -9.62 1.49 9.87
N GLN A 267 -8.82 1.03 8.91
CA GLN A 267 -7.38 1.30 8.83
C GLN A 267 -7.10 2.81 8.69
N ASP A 268 -7.82 3.50 7.82
CA ASP A 268 -7.65 4.93 7.60
C ASP A 268 -8.04 5.75 8.84
N VAL A 269 -9.11 5.36 9.54
CA VAL A 269 -9.52 5.96 10.83
C VAL A 269 -8.44 5.77 11.89
N ILE A 270 -7.87 4.57 11.99
CA ILE A 270 -6.78 4.26 12.93
C ILE A 270 -5.53 5.08 12.57
N ALA A 271 -5.13 5.11 11.31
CA ALA A 271 -3.97 5.84 10.85
C ALA A 271 -4.08 7.34 11.17
N CYS A 272 -5.23 7.97 10.92
CA CYS A 272 -5.47 9.37 11.31
C CYS A 272 -5.30 9.59 12.82
N ALA A 273 -5.80 8.68 13.64
CA ALA A 273 -5.67 8.78 15.09
C ALA A 273 -4.21 8.56 15.55
N GLU A 274 -3.51 7.60 14.95
CA GLU A 274 -2.08 7.37 15.24
C GLU A 274 -1.23 8.59 14.89
N ASP A 275 -1.43 9.15 13.71
CA ASP A 275 -0.72 10.35 13.27
C ASP A 275 -1.04 11.55 14.16
N MET A 276 -2.29 11.70 14.58
CA MET A 276 -2.71 12.79 15.45
C MET A 276 -2.13 12.71 16.86
N PHE A 277 -2.01 11.51 17.45
CA PHE A 277 -1.73 11.34 18.88
C PHE A 277 -0.36 10.75 19.20
N PHE A 278 0.29 10.04 18.27
CA PHE A 278 1.53 9.30 18.55
C PHE A 278 2.73 9.78 17.73
N LYS A 279 2.54 10.76 16.82
CA LYS A 279 3.63 11.43 16.11
C LYS A 279 3.86 12.83 16.69
N ASP A 280 4.94 12.99 17.47
CA ASP A 280 5.26 14.23 18.16
C ASP A 280 5.83 15.32 17.24
N ASP A 281 6.40 14.95 16.11
CA ASP A 281 7.11 15.81 15.15
C ASP A 281 6.22 16.46 14.08
N LEU A 282 4.91 16.18 14.09
CA LEU A 282 3.97 16.76 13.13
C LEU A 282 3.60 18.20 13.50
N GLY A 283 3.74 19.11 12.51
CA GLY A 283 3.27 20.49 12.61
C GLY A 283 1.74 20.63 12.65
N GLU A 284 1.24 21.76 13.12
CA GLU A 284 -0.22 22.03 13.21
C GLU A 284 -0.92 22.02 11.85
N GLU A 285 -0.26 22.43 10.76
CA GLU A 285 -0.80 22.38 9.40
C GLU A 285 -1.07 20.93 8.98
N THR A 286 -0.08 20.04 9.14
CA THR A 286 -0.24 18.61 8.86
C THR A 286 -1.32 17.98 9.73
N ARG A 287 -1.43 18.37 11.00
CA ARG A 287 -2.50 17.90 11.89
C ARG A 287 -3.88 18.36 11.43
N ALA A 288 -3.98 19.56 10.87
CA ALA A 288 -5.23 20.07 10.29
C ALA A 288 -5.63 19.26 9.04
N ASP A 289 -4.66 18.91 8.19
CA ASP A 289 -4.90 18.05 7.02
C ASP A 289 -5.38 16.65 7.42
N ILE A 290 -4.77 16.06 8.47
CA ILE A 290 -5.19 14.77 9.03
C ILE A 290 -6.63 14.85 9.54
N ALA A 291 -7.00 15.92 10.24
CA ALA A 291 -8.37 16.10 10.72
C ALA A 291 -9.36 16.24 9.57
N GLY A 292 -8.99 16.95 8.48
CA GLY A 292 -9.78 17.03 7.25
C GLY A 292 -9.99 15.66 6.61
N LEU A 293 -8.91 14.89 6.47
CA LEU A 293 -8.98 13.52 5.91
C LEU A 293 -9.88 12.61 6.76
N PHE A 294 -9.75 12.66 8.10
CA PHE A 294 -10.61 11.89 9.00
C PHE A 294 -12.09 12.19 8.79
N HIS A 295 -12.44 13.47 8.60
CA HIS A 295 -13.81 13.88 8.32
C HIS A 295 -14.33 13.39 6.96
N GLU A 296 -13.46 13.32 5.94
CA GLU A 296 -13.82 12.80 4.61
C GLU A 296 -14.03 11.29 4.58
N ILE A 297 -13.39 10.54 5.47
CA ILE A 297 -13.51 9.08 5.58
C ILE A 297 -14.87 8.68 6.16
N LEU A 298 -15.41 9.48 7.07
CA LEU A 298 -16.63 9.19 7.86
C LEU A 298 -17.86 9.89 7.34
#